data_c6b588e7d4d7afdc783a5417888d79bd
#
_entry.id   c6b588e7d4d7afdc783a5417888d79bd
#
_cell.length_a   1.000
_cell.length_b   1.000
_cell.length_c   1.000
_cell.angle_alpha   90.00
_cell.angle_beta   90.00
_cell.angle_gamma   90.00
#
_symmetry.space_group_name_H-M   'P 1'
#
loop_
_entity.id
_entity.type
_entity.pdbx_description
1 polymer ?
#
loop_
_entity_poly.entity_id
_entity_poly.type
_entity_poly.pdbx_seq_one_letter_code
_entity_poly.pdbx_strand_id
1 'polypeptide(L)'
;MIKLSYISVSEAEAISNMVGPKIILPENRVLIFSPDQDEVVGSIIIPSDVKEGKPRKGVVIFSGVLDEYHRSYKPITQTGIIVTYGLYAGKEVDLSDMLSIELPIKGKFTVLDTNELIMAEVNTKA
;
A
#
# COMPACT_ATOMS: atom_id res chain seq x y z
N MET A 1 -1.14 -16.59 -16.55
CA MET A 1 -2.23 -15.93 -15.85
C MET A 1 -1.74 -14.78 -14.99
N ILE A 2 -2.32 -13.64 -15.17
CA ILE A 2 -1.89 -12.49 -14.41
C ILE A 2 -2.63 -12.43 -13.09
N LYS A 3 -1.89 -12.27 -12.04
CA LYS A 3 -2.45 -12.12 -10.71
C LYS A 3 -2.65 -10.67 -10.40
N LEU A 4 -3.72 -10.39 -9.69
CA LEU A 4 -3.93 -9.05 -9.20
C LEU A 4 -2.94 -8.77 -8.10
N SER A 5 -2.27 -7.65 -8.20
CA SER A 5 -1.27 -7.25 -7.22
C SER A 5 -1.83 -6.28 -6.18
N TYR A 6 -3.14 -6.21 -6.08
CA TYR A 6 -3.76 -5.31 -5.11
C TYR A 6 -5.05 -5.92 -4.56
N ILE A 7 -5.45 -5.43 -3.43
CA ILE A 7 -6.66 -5.88 -2.73
C ILE A 7 -7.83 -4.99 -3.13
N SER A 8 -9.03 -5.44 -2.78
CA SER A 8 -10.23 -4.67 -3.08
C SER A 8 -10.40 -3.51 -2.10
N VAL A 9 -11.33 -2.61 -2.44
CA VAL A 9 -11.64 -1.49 -1.56
C VAL A 9 -12.16 -2.01 -0.22
N SER A 10 -13.02 -3.03 -0.23
CA SER A 10 -13.55 -3.59 1.01
C SER A 10 -12.44 -4.15 1.89
N GLU A 11 -11.49 -4.83 1.27
CA GLU A 11 -10.36 -5.40 2.02
C GLU A 11 -9.49 -4.31 2.59
N ALA A 12 -9.28 -3.25 1.82
CA ALA A 12 -8.49 -2.11 2.29
C ALA A 12 -9.17 -1.44 3.48
N GLU A 13 -10.49 -1.30 3.42
CA GLU A 13 -11.25 -0.72 4.52
C GLU A 13 -11.18 -1.58 5.78
N ALA A 14 -11.25 -2.90 5.60
CA ALA A 14 -11.15 -3.81 6.73
C ALA A 14 -9.79 -3.68 7.41
N ILE A 15 -8.72 -3.63 6.63
CA ILE A 15 -7.38 -3.47 7.18
C ILE A 15 -7.25 -2.11 7.85
N SER A 16 -7.79 -1.06 7.22
CA SER A 16 -7.74 0.28 7.79
C SER A 16 -8.44 0.33 9.16
N ASN A 17 -9.55 -0.37 9.29
CA ASN A 17 -10.27 -0.41 10.55
C ASN A 17 -9.49 -1.16 11.63
N MET A 18 -8.65 -2.10 11.23
CA MET A 18 -7.84 -2.84 12.18
C MET A 18 -6.63 -2.03 12.67
N VAL A 19 -5.97 -1.31 11.77
CA VAL A 19 -4.73 -0.62 12.13
C VAL A 19 -4.92 0.85 12.47
N GLY A 20 -5.94 1.49 11.88
CA GLY A 20 -6.16 2.92 12.06
C GLY A 20 -6.25 3.36 13.52
N PRO A 21 -7.03 2.65 14.36
CA PRO A 21 -7.12 3.05 15.77
C PRO A 21 -5.84 2.85 16.57
N LYS A 22 -4.87 2.11 16.02
CA LYS A 22 -3.68 1.72 16.77
C LYS A 22 -2.45 2.52 16.40
N ILE A 23 -2.45 3.23 15.27
CA ILE A 23 -1.28 3.98 14.84
C ILE A 23 -1.67 5.38 14.41
N ILE A 24 -0.69 6.27 14.47
CA ILE A 24 -0.84 7.64 14.02
C ILE A 24 0.28 7.91 13.01
N LEU A 25 -0.10 8.27 11.81
CA LEU A 25 0.90 8.61 10.79
C LEU A 25 1.26 10.09 10.89
N PRO A 26 2.53 10.41 10.66
CA PRO A 26 2.91 11.82 10.56
C PRO A 26 2.16 12.51 9.43
N GLU A 27 2.15 13.83 9.48
CA GLU A 27 1.56 14.64 8.43
C GLU A 27 2.12 14.28 7.07
N ASN A 28 1.24 14.24 6.08
CA ASN A 28 1.62 14.00 4.67
C ASN A 28 2.25 12.64 4.42
N ARG A 29 1.93 11.68 5.26
CA ARG A 29 2.35 10.29 5.06
C ARG A 29 1.15 9.45 4.72
N VAL A 30 1.38 8.41 3.94
CA VAL A 30 0.33 7.50 3.53
C VAL A 30 0.79 6.07 3.76
N LEU A 31 -0.12 5.23 4.23
CA LEU A 31 0.15 3.81 4.47
C LEU A 31 -0.38 3.01 3.30
N ILE A 32 0.50 2.25 2.69
CA ILE A 32 0.20 1.44 1.50
C ILE A 32 0.33 -0.02 1.86
N PHE A 33 -0.55 -0.84 1.31
CA PHE A 33 -0.49 -2.29 1.49
C PHE A 33 -0.33 -2.97 0.15
N SER A 34 0.63 -3.89 0.07
CA SER A 34 0.85 -4.73 -1.10
C SER A 34 0.76 -6.17 -0.67
N PRO A 35 -0.21 -6.95 -1.19
CA PRO A 35 -0.32 -8.35 -0.80
C PRO A 35 0.89 -9.15 -1.30
N ASP A 36 1.23 -10.19 -0.56
CA ASP A 36 2.33 -11.05 -0.96
C ASP A 36 1.97 -11.74 -2.27
N GLN A 37 2.95 -11.78 -3.14
CA GLN A 37 2.81 -12.43 -4.43
C GLN A 37 3.49 -13.78 -4.33
N ASP A 38 2.75 -14.79 -3.97
CA ASP A 38 3.32 -16.14 -3.91
C ASP A 38 3.32 -16.74 -5.29
N GLU A 39 3.94 -16.06 -6.19
CA GLU A 39 4.03 -16.51 -7.55
C GLU A 39 5.12 -17.54 -7.67
N VAL A 40 4.75 -18.77 -7.52
CA VAL A 40 5.71 -19.84 -7.73
C VAL A 40 5.45 -20.41 -9.10
N VAL A 41 6.30 -20.04 -10.02
CA VAL A 41 6.25 -20.62 -11.35
C VAL A 41 7.42 -21.56 -11.43
N GLY A 42 7.12 -22.83 -11.39
CA GLY A 42 8.17 -23.78 -11.21
C GLY A 42 8.69 -23.63 -9.79
N SER A 43 9.94 -23.36 -9.66
CA SER A 43 10.55 -23.27 -8.35
C SER A 43 11.25 -21.96 -8.11
N ILE A 44 11.09 -21.02 -9.03
CA ILE A 44 11.82 -19.75 -8.93
C ILE A 44 10.84 -18.62 -8.82
N ILE A 45 11.06 -17.80 -7.82
CA ILE A 45 10.29 -16.58 -7.64
C ILE A 45 11.21 -15.41 -7.91
N ILE A 46 10.89 -14.64 -8.93
CA ILE A 46 11.68 -13.47 -9.28
C ILE A 46 10.78 -12.26 -9.18
N PRO A 47 11.00 -11.39 -8.20
CA PRO A 47 10.23 -10.15 -8.11
C PRO A 47 10.57 -9.28 -9.30
N SER A 48 9.65 -9.15 -10.22
CA SER A 48 9.93 -8.42 -11.45
C SER A 48 10.21 -6.94 -11.19
N ASP A 49 9.58 -6.38 -10.17
CA ASP A 49 9.83 -4.99 -9.83
C ASP A 49 11.28 -4.76 -9.40
N VAL A 50 11.84 -5.70 -8.64
CA VAL A 50 13.24 -5.62 -8.23
C VAL A 50 14.16 -5.84 -9.41
N LYS A 51 13.82 -6.84 -10.23
CA LYS A 51 14.65 -7.23 -11.33
C LYS A 51 14.85 -6.11 -12.34
N GLU A 52 13.82 -5.33 -12.59
CA GLU A 52 13.86 -4.33 -13.64
C GLU A 52 13.77 -2.91 -13.13
N GLY A 53 13.76 -2.73 -11.83
CA GLY A 53 13.64 -1.40 -11.28
C GLY A 53 12.31 -0.73 -11.54
N LYS A 54 11.30 -1.53 -11.81
CA LYS A 54 9.97 -1.00 -12.12
C LYS A 54 9.31 -0.40 -10.89
N PRO A 55 8.46 0.60 -11.09
CA PRO A 55 7.69 1.14 -9.98
C PRO A 55 6.82 0.07 -9.35
N ARG A 56 6.51 0.26 -8.09
CA ARG A 56 5.69 -0.66 -7.33
C ARG A 56 4.27 -0.12 -7.21
N LYS A 57 3.34 -1.01 -6.97
CA LYS A 57 1.94 -0.64 -6.75
C LYS A 57 1.45 -1.18 -5.42
N GLY A 58 0.54 -0.45 -4.84
CA GLY A 58 -0.13 -0.89 -3.63
C GLY A 58 -1.44 -0.17 -3.47
N VAL A 59 -2.17 -0.53 -2.43
CA VAL A 59 -3.48 0.07 -2.16
C VAL A 59 -3.39 0.90 -0.90
N VAL A 60 -3.94 2.11 -0.96
CA VAL A 60 -3.93 3.01 0.18
C VAL A 60 -4.79 2.43 1.30
N ILE A 61 -4.22 2.34 2.49
CA ILE A 61 -4.96 1.92 3.68
C ILE A 61 -5.52 3.14 4.39
N PHE A 62 -4.66 4.10 4.72
CA PHE A 62 -5.10 5.42 5.17
C PHE A 62 -3.93 6.39 5.13
N SER A 63 -4.23 7.66 5.31
CA SER A 63 -3.19 8.69 5.29
C SER A 63 -3.23 9.48 6.58
N GLY A 64 -2.09 10.11 6.89
CA GLY A 64 -2.06 11.12 7.92
C GLY A 64 -2.75 12.39 7.43
N VAL A 65 -2.79 13.38 8.28
CA VAL A 65 -3.39 14.66 7.93
C VAL A 65 -2.55 15.31 6.84
N LEU A 66 -3.21 15.86 5.83
CA LEU A 66 -2.53 16.58 4.76
C LEU A 66 -2.53 18.06 5.09
N ASP A 67 -1.34 18.68 5.01
CA ASP A 67 -1.27 20.10 5.25
C ASP A 67 -1.74 20.88 4.02
N GLU A 68 -1.68 22.21 4.10
CA GLU A 68 -2.17 23.07 3.04
C GLU A 68 -1.47 22.81 1.70
N TYR A 69 -0.20 22.52 1.74
CA TYR A 69 0.59 22.32 0.52
C TYR A 69 0.38 20.95 -0.11
N HIS A 70 -0.16 20.01 0.64
CA HIS A 70 -0.38 18.64 0.15
C HIS A 70 -1.84 18.31 -0.04
N ARG A 71 -2.70 19.31 0.06
CA ARG A 71 -4.15 19.08 -0.03
C ARG A 71 -4.58 18.48 -1.36
N SER A 72 -3.83 18.78 -2.41
CA SER A 72 -4.13 18.25 -3.74
C SER A 72 -3.98 16.73 -3.82
N TYR A 73 -3.28 16.12 -2.87
CA TYR A 73 -3.14 14.67 -2.84
C TYR A 73 -4.33 13.96 -2.21
N LYS A 74 -5.27 14.70 -1.65
CA LYS A 74 -6.39 14.09 -0.93
C LYS A 74 -7.18 13.09 -1.76
N PRO A 75 -7.49 13.36 -3.04
CA PRO A 75 -8.24 12.36 -3.81
C PRO A 75 -7.51 11.04 -3.99
N ILE A 76 -6.19 11.05 -4.03
CA ILE A 76 -5.43 9.83 -4.29
C ILE A 76 -4.93 9.17 -3.02
N THR A 77 -5.25 9.73 -1.85
CA THR A 77 -4.89 9.12 -0.58
C THR A 77 -6.10 8.55 0.15
N GLN A 78 -7.19 8.35 -0.57
CA GLN A 78 -8.38 7.73 -0.01
C GLN A 78 -8.18 6.22 0.12
N THR A 79 -8.75 5.64 1.16
CA THR A 79 -8.65 4.21 1.38
C THR A 79 -9.18 3.45 0.16
N GLY A 80 -8.40 2.52 -0.33
CA GLY A 80 -8.79 1.68 -1.45
C GLY A 80 -8.24 2.12 -2.80
N ILE A 81 -7.68 3.31 -2.90
CA ILE A 81 -7.09 3.77 -4.16
C ILE A 81 -5.79 3.01 -4.42
N ILE A 82 -5.58 2.63 -5.67
CA ILE A 82 -4.33 1.98 -6.09
C ILE A 82 -3.34 3.07 -6.44
N VAL A 83 -2.15 3.00 -5.87
CA VAL A 83 -1.12 4.01 -6.13
C VAL A 83 0.13 3.33 -6.65
N THR A 84 0.88 4.07 -7.46
CA THR A 84 2.17 3.64 -7.98
C THR A 84 3.25 4.52 -7.37
N TYR A 85 4.33 3.91 -6.93
CA TYR A 85 5.42 4.63 -6.29
C TYR A 85 6.74 4.00 -6.70
N GLY A 86 7.84 4.72 -6.48
CA GLY A 86 9.15 4.24 -6.87
C GLY A 86 9.58 3.01 -6.09
N LEU A 87 10.44 2.21 -6.71
CA LEU A 87 10.91 0.95 -6.11
C LEU A 87 11.53 1.15 -4.74
N TYR A 88 12.25 2.24 -4.57
CA TYR A 88 12.95 2.49 -3.31
C TYR A 88 12.28 3.56 -2.45
N ALA A 89 11.08 3.93 -2.80
CA ALA A 89 10.35 4.93 -2.04
C ALA A 89 9.81 4.34 -0.74
N GLY A 90 9.78 5.18 0.28
CA GLY A 90 9.15 4.82 1.54
C GLY A 90 9.94 3.83 2.37
N LYS A 91 9.29 3.38 3.43
CA LYS A 91 9.86 2.41 4.36
C LYS A 91 8.85 1.30 4.60
N GLU A 92 9.31 0.07 4.52
CA GLU A 92 8.49 -1.08 4.86
C GLU A 92 8.39 -1.22 6.37
N VAL A 93 7.19 -1.52 6.84
CA VAL A 93 6.94 -1.77 8.25
C VAL A 93 6.11 -3.03 8.39
N ASP A 94 6.41 -3.83 9.40
CA ASP A 94 5.66 -5.06 9.68
C ASP A 94 4.64 -4.76 10.77
N LEU A 95 3.49 -4.27 10.37
CA LEU A 95 2.48 -3.87 11.34
C LEU A 95 1.85 -5.05 12.06
N SER A 96 1.74 -6.20 11.39
CA SER A 96 1.15 -7.35 12.06
C SER A 96 2.00 -7.78 13.25
N ASP A 97 3.32 -7.74 13.09
CA ASP A 97 4.22 -8.07 14.18
C ASP A 97 4.26 -6.95 15.21
N MET A 98 4.41 -5.72 14.76
CA MET A 98 4.53 -4.58 15.66
C MET A 98 3.30 -4.36 16.52
N LEU A 99 2.13 -4.62 15.97
CA LEU A 99 0.87 -4.40 16.69
C LEU A 99 0.28 -5.69 17.26
N SER A 100 0.95 -6.81 17.01
CA SER A 100 0.48 -8.13 17.46
C SER A 100 -0.94 -8.40 16.99
N ILE A 101 -1.20 -8.14 15.73
CA ILE A 101 -2.50 -8.37 15.12
C ILE A 101 -2.36 -9.38 13.99
N GLU A 102 -3.48 -10.00 13.66
CA GLU A 102 -3.53 -10.94 12.56
C GLU A 102 -4.33 -10.34 11.44
N LEU A 103 -3.69 -10.15 10.30
CA LEU A 103 -4.32 -9.53 9.14
C LEU A 103 -5.06 -10.58 8.33
N PRO A 104 -6.16 -10.20 7.69
CA PRO A 104 -6.91 -11.15 6.85
C PRO A 104 -6.15 -11.54 5.59
N ILE A 105 -5.19 -10.74 5.17
CA ILE A 105 -4.42 -10.98 3.95
C ILE A 105 -2.96 -10.75 4.27
N LYS A 106 -2.11 -11.65 3.83
CA LYS A 106 -0.68 -11.49 4.00
C LYS A 106 -0.15 -10.47 3.01
N GLY A 107 0.71 -9.61 3.49
CA GLY A 107 1.29 -8.61 2.63
C GLY A 107 2.21 -7.69 3.40
N LYS A 108 2.69 -6.69 2.71
CA LYS A 108 3.65 -5.74 3.26
C LYS A 108 3.06 -4.35 3.31
N PHE A 109 3.39 -3.64 4.36
CA PHE A 109 3.01 -2.25 4.52
C PHE A 109 4.19 -1.37 4.20
N THR A 110 3.92 -0.27 3.54
CA THR A 110 4.94 0.74 3.22
C THR A 110 4.39 2.10 3.62
N VAL A 111 5.21 2.88 4.32
CA VAL A 111 4.86 4.26 4.66
C VAL A 111 5.60 5.18 3.70
N LEU A 112 4.85 6.01 3.01
CA LEU A 112 5.38 6.91 2.00
C LEU A 112 5.03 8.35 2.32
N ASP A 113 5.88 9.26 1.85
CA ASP A 113 5.49 10.66 1.74
C ASP A 113 4.59 10.79 0.52
N THR A 114 3.56 11.63 0.61
CA THR A 114 2.65 11.81 -0.52
C THR A 114 3.36 12.27 -1.78
N ASN A 115 4.49 12.96 -1.63
CA ASN A 115 5.29 13.41 -2.77
C ASN A 115 5.91 12.26 -3.55
N GLU A 116 5.97 11.08 -2.95
CA GLU A 116 6.59 9.93 -3.59
C GLU A 116 5.60 9.15 -4.46
N LEU A 117 4.35 9.54 -4.44
CA LEU A 117 3.33 8.88 -5.28
C LEU A 117 3.48 9.37 -6.72
N ILE A 118 3.57 8.41 -7.65
CA ILE A 118 3.74 8.73 -9.06
C ILE A 118 2.40 8.92 -9.73
N MET A 119 1.47 8.02 -9.48
CA MET A 119 0.13 8.10 -10.05
C MET A 119 -0.82 7.24 -9.23
N ALA A 120 -2.10 7.39 -9.51
CA ALA A 120 -3.12 6.63 -8.82
C ALA A 120 -4.12 6.10 -9.83
N GLU A 121 -4.77 5.00 -9.48
CA GLU A 121 -5.78 4.37 -10.31
C GLU A 121 -7.00 4.09 -9.47
N VAL A 122 -8.15 4.14 -10.12
CA VAL A 122 -9.39 3.77 -9.47
C VAL A 122 -9.39 2.25 -9.26
N ASN A 123 -9.73 1.84 -8.05
CA ASN A 123 -9.79 0.42 -7.72
C ASN A 123 -11.18 -0.10 -8.02
N THR A 124 -11.30 -0.91 -9.05
CA THR A 124 -12.58 -1.46 -9.47
C THR A 124 -12.83 -2.85 -8.89
N LYS A 125 -11.91 -3.36 -8.12
CA LYS A 125 -12.07 -4.66 -7.48
C LYS A 125 -13.00 -4.50 -6.26
N ALA A 126 -14.06 -5.27 -6.28
CA ALA A 126 -15.09 -5.17 -5.23
C ALA A 126 -14.69 -5.84 -3.93
#